data_1efea3819a4a2efb876e43af63971b44
#
_entry.id   1efea3819a4a2efb876e43af63971b44
#
_cell.length_a   1.000
_cell.length_b   1.000
_cell.length_c   1.000
_cell.angle_alpha   90.00
_cell.angle_beta   90.00
_cell.angle_gamma   90.00
#
_symmetry.space_group_name_H-M   'P 1'
#
loop_
_entity.id
_entity.type
_entity.pdbx_description
1 polymer ?
#
loop_
_entity_poly.entity_id
_entity_poly.type
_entity_poly.pdbx_seq_one_letter_code
_entity_poly.pdbx_strand_id
1 'polypeptide(L)'
;MRNSIKYIFVITISIIFFIGCSEKEPSEEKNKRAIYITTVKASLETFEDKESAIGSIKGIIDPTIATEISGKVIKLHVRTGSIVKKGALLAEIEKKDYQFQLSLAKAEVRKLEARLANQEKNYLRNLSLVEKKFISSNALDIIITEKNETVEELEISQSRKNIAQSNIEKTKIYAPISGVVEKQIPSIGDFLKVGDPVFQIISNKKLRAHIPFPEKLARKLKSGIPIKLKTPTSESEIIVNIAELKPQLMSDSRSIDIIADIEGQSEWQPGASVKGTVIFSTREGIAVPEQSVVLRPAGQVVYIVNKDKVEQRKVIIGINQDGVIEILSGLEENEVVALDGAGYLTDQTLINISAP
;
A
#
# COMPACT_ATOMS: atom_id res chain seq x y z
N MET A 1 105.72 20.25 -26.63
CA MET A 1 105.48 21.38 -25.69
C MET A 1 104.41 22.40 -26.23
N ARG A 2 103.33 21.94 -26.82
CA ARG A 2 102.40 22.88 -27.47
C ARG A 2 100.85 22.65 -27.10
N ASN A 3 100.63 21.73 -26.17
CA ASN A 3 99.24 21.45 -25.71
C ASN A 3 98.94 21.81 -24.25
N SER A 4 99.94 22.18 -23.45
CA SER A 4 99.77 22.49 -22.02
C SER A 4 99.30 23.95 -21.78
N ILE A 5 99.48 24.84 -22.78
CA ILE A 5 99.11 26.25 -22.62
C ILE A 5 97.61 26.51 -22.88
N LYS A 6 96.94 25.61 -23.64
CA LYS A 6 95.47 25.76 -23.93
C LYS A 6 94.54 25.40 -22.75
N TYR A 7 95.04 24.53 -21.83
CA TYR A 7 94.23 24.14 -20.70
C TYR A 7 94.25 25.14 -19.52
N ILE A 8 95.33 25.91 -19.41
CA ILE A 8 95.46 26.96 -18.36
C ILE A 8 94.61 28.14 -18.66
N PHE A 9 94.37 28.50 -19.93
CA PHE A 9 93.50 29.67 -20.29
C PHE A 9 92.02 29.36 -20.20
N VAL A 10 91.58 28.13 -20.27
CA VAL A 10 90.17 27.71 -20.10
C VAL A 10 89.79 27.61 -18.64
N ILE A 11 90.73 27.27 -17.77
CA ILE A 11 90.49 27.16 -16.31
C ILE A 11 90.37 28.57 -15.66
N THR A 12 91.14 29.55 -16.15
CA THR A 12 91.06 30.95 -15.60
C THR A 12 89.81 31.69 -16.01
N ILE A 13 89.18 31.38 -17.15
CA ILE A 13 87.95 32.00 -17.60
C ILE A 13 86.76 31.37 -16.87
N SER A 14 86.81 30.13 -16.38
CA SER A 14 85.75 29.46 -15.65
C SER A 14 85.63 29.89 -14.19
N ILE A 15 86.65 30.56 -13.61
CA ILE A 15 86.63 30.97 -12.20
C ILE A 15 86.06 32.40 -12.00
N ILE A 16 85.92 33.22 -13.05
CA ILE A 16 85.44 34.60 -12.97
C ILE A 16 83.87 34.69 -13.06
N PHE A 17 83.17 33.57 -13.36
CA PHE A 17 81.71 33.57 -13.50
C PHE A 17 80.96 33.16 -12.20
N PHE A 18 81.62 32.97 -11.07
CA PHE A 18 80.99 32.55 -9.81
C PHE A 18 80.91 33.66 -8.74
N ILE A 19 81.13 34.93 -9.06
CA ILE A 19 80.88 36.05 -8.16
C ILE A 19 79.73 36.87 -8.73
N GLY A 20 78.54 36.32 -8.69
CA GLY A 20 77.29 36.96 -9.10
C GLY A 20 76.26 36.86 -7.97
N CYS A 21 76.05 37.97 -7.30
CA CYS A 21 74.86 38.40 -6.56
C CYS A 21 74.07 37.31 -5.80
N SER A 22 74.31 37.25 -4.49
CA SER A 22 73.29 36.89 -3.55
C SER A 22 72.26 38.04 -3.49
N GLU A 23 71.34 38.09 -4.44
CA GLU A 23 70.12 38.87 -4.30
C GLU A 23 69.23 38.12 -3.30
N LYS A 24 69.03 38.71 -2.15
CA LYS A 24 67.98 38.32 -1.22
C LYS A 24 66.68 38.41 -1.99
N GLU A 25 66.11 37.25 -2.38
CA GLU A 25 64.72 37.22 -2.84
C GLU A 25 63.86 37.89 -1.74
N PRO A 26 63.07 38.87 -2.11
CA PRO A 26 62.03 39.36 -1.20
C PRO A 26 61.10 38.17 -0.94
N SER A 27 60.96 37.77 0.29
CA SER A 27 59.93 36.86 0.69
C SER A 27 58.59 37.41 0.14
N GLU A 28 58.09 36.81 -0.94
CA GLU A 28 56.69 37.00 -1.33
C GLU A 28 55.85 36.55 -0.14
N GLU A 29 55.48 37.52 0.70
CA GLU A 29 54.22 37.40 1.45
C GLU A 29 53.16 37.13 0.39
N LYS A 30 52.83 35.84 0.21
CA LYS A 30 51.63 35.42 -0.54
C LYS A 30 50.47 36.20 0.06
N ASN A 31 50.13 37.28 -0.60
CA ASN A 31 48.96 38.07 -0.32
C ASN A 31 47.78 37.11 -0.37
N LYS A 32 47.44 36.49 0.74
CA LYS A 32 46.32 35.55 0.87
C LYS A 32 45.07 36.37 0.59
N ARG A 33 44.62 36.33 -0.67
CA ARG A 33 43.36 36.98 -1.07
C ARG A 33 42.27 36.45 -0.16
N ALA A 34 41.59 37.35 0.52
CA ALA A 34 40.44 36.96 1.32
C ALA A 34 39.34 36.38 0.40
N ILE A 35 38.80 35.29 0.82
CA ILE A 35 37.70 34.63 0.10
C ILE A 35 36.38 35.26 0.57
N TYR A 36 35.53 35.64 -0.41
CA TYR A 36 34.19 36.15 -0.10
C TYR A 36 33.27 34.97 0.24
N ILE A 37 32.58 35.09 1.38
CA ILE A 37 31.66 34.09 1.89
C ILE A 37 30.36 34.74 2.37
N THR A 38 29.28 33.99 2.38
CA THR A 38 28.11 34.29 3.20
C THR A 38 28.14 33.48 4.47
N THR A 39 27.41 33.87 5.47
CA THR A 39 27.42 33.23 6.79
C THR A 39 26.00 32.94 7.24
N VAL A 40 25.86 31.91 8.06
CA VAL A 40 24.60 31.51 8.70
C VAL A 40 24.88 31.17 10.16
N LYS A 41 23.91 31.45 11.04
CA LYS A 41 23.97 31.01 12.44
C LYS A 41 23.40 29.59 12.55
N ALA A 42 24.09 28.76 13.31
CA ALA A 42 23.55 27.48 13.73
C ALA A 42 22.33 27.72 14.64
N SER A 43 21.21 27.12 14.27
CA SER A 43 19.92 27.26 14.98
C SER A 43 19.50 25.92 15.56
N LEU A 44 18.58 25.95 16.52
CA LEU A 44 17.93 24.76 17.04
C LEU A 44 16.73 24.47 16.15
N GLU A 45 16.66 23.27 15.55
CA GLU A 45 15.53 22.82 14.72
C GLU A 45 15.07 21.42 15.10
N THR A 46 13.84 21.10 14.72
CA THR A 46 13.24 19.80 14.98
C THR A 46 13.51 18.84 13.82
N PHE A 47 14.18 17.74 14.11
CA PHE A 47 14.47 16.68 13.15
C PHE A 47 13.60 15.45 13.38
N GLU A 48 13.11 14.87 12.30
CA GLU A 48 12.30 13.66 12.31
C GLU A 48 13.10 12.49 11.72
N ASP A 49 13.33 11.43 12.53
CA ASP A 49 13.75 10.12 12.01
C ASP A 49 12.55 9.50 11.32
N LYS A 50 12.42 9.73 10.03
CA LYS A 50 11.28 9.28 9.20
C LYS A 50 11.75 8.43 8.04
N GLU A 51 10.93 7.45 7.72
CA GLU A 51 11.11 6.65 6.50
C GLU A 51 9.81 6.65 5.70
N SER A 52 9.97 6.69 4.39
CA SER A 52 8.83 6.69 3.46
C SER A 52 8.94 5.54 2.48
N ALA A 53 7.80 4.95 2.15
CA ALA A 53 7.70 3.95 1.10
C ALA A 53 6.44 4.17 0.27
N ILE A 54 6.48 3.67 -0.97
CA ILE A 54 5.34 3.75 -1.88
C ILE A 54 4.70 2.38 -1.94
N GLY A 55 3.39 2.35 -1.74
CA GLY A 55 2.57 1.17 -1.80
C GLY A 55 1.34 1.35 -2.70
N SER A 56 0.33 0.52 -2.47
CA SER A 56 -0.93 0.56 -3.22
C SER A 56 -2.14 0.48 -2.29
N ILE A 57 -3.21 1.11 -2.72
CA ILE A 57 -4.51 1.05 -2.05
C ILE A 57 -5.27 -0.16 -2.59
N LYS A 58 -5.83 -0.98 -1.70
CA LYS A 58 -6.68 -2.12 -2.05
C LYS A 58 -8.05 -1.99 -1.36
N GLY A 59 -9.10 -2.50 -2.01
CA GLY A 59 -10.37 -2.72 -1.34
C GLY A 59 -10.24 -3.86 -0.33
N ILE A 60 -10.85 -3.73 0.84
CA ILE A 60 -10.88 -4.83 1.82
C ILE A 60 -11.79 -5.96 1.34
N ILE A 61 -12.84 -5.60 0.61
CA ILE A 61 -13.86 -6.53 0.12
C ILE A 61 -13.98 -6.31 -1.39
N ASP A 62 -13.52 -7.27 -2.15
CA ASP A 62 -13.57 -7.31 -3.61
C ASP A 62 -14.06 -8.68 -4.13
N PRO A 63 -15.31 -9.07 -3.80
CA PRO A 63 -15.81 -10.38 -4.18
C PRO A 63 -15.93 -10.54 -5.70
N THR A 64 -15.47 -11.69 -6.18
CA THR A 64 -15.84 -12.20 -7.48
C THR A 64 -17.18 -12.91 -7.37
N ILE A 65 -18.20 -12.41 -8.05
CA ILE A 65 -19.54 -12.97 -8.08
C ILE A 65 -19.59 -14.02 -9.17
N ALA A 66 -19.85 -15.25 -8.78
CA ALA A 66 -20.01 -16.39 -9.69
C ALA A 66 -21.48 -16.78 -9.81
N THR A 67 -21.86 -17.41 -10.94
CA THR A 67 -23.20 -17.97 -11.08
C THR A 67 -23.36 -19.24 -10.27
N GLU A 68 -24.54 -19.41 -9.62
CA GLU A 68 -24.89 -20.61 -8.87
C GLU A 68 -25.67 -21.61 -9.72
N ILE A 69 -26.04 -21.24 -10.94
CA ILE A 69 -26.78 -22.05 -11.88
C ILE A 69 -26.19 -21.96 -13.28
N SER A 70 -26.45 -22.95 -14.13
CA SER A 70 -26.05 -22.91 -15.54
C SER A 70 -27.14 -22.29 -16.41
N GLY A 71 -26.73 -21.57 -17.46
CA GLY A 71 -27.68 -21.05 -18.45
C GLY A 71 -27.12 -19.89 -19.26
N LYS A 72 -27.91 -19.44 -20.22
CA LYS A 72 -27.55 -18.35 -21.12
C LYS A 72 -27.81 -16.99 -20.47
N VAL A 73 -26.85 -16.07 -20.56
CA VAL A 73 -27.05 -14.68 -20.14
C VAL A 73 -28.00 -13.99 -21.12
N ILE A 74 -29.14 -13.56 -20.62
CA ILE A 74 -30.15 -12.86 -21.42
C ILE A 74 -30.11 -11.34 -21.26
N LYS A 75 -29.62 -10.86 -20.10
CA LYS A 75 -29.55 -9.43 -19.80
C LYS A 75 -28.44 -9.09 -18.82
N LEU A 76 -27.79 -7.98 -19.09
CA LEU A 76 -26.82 -7.34 -18.20
C LEU A 76 -27.35 -5.96 -17.86
N HIS A 77 -27.48 -5.65 -16.57
CA HIS A 77 -28.04 -4.38 -16.08
C HIS A 77 -26.96 -3.35 -15.74
N VAL A 78 -25.72 -3.81 -15.60
CA VAL A 78 -24.57 -2.99 -15.19
C VAL A 78 -23.38 -3.29 -16.10
N ARG A 79 -22.42 -2.34 -16.15
CA ARG A 79 -21.17 -2.46 -16.90
C ARG A 79 -20.00 -2.13 -15.98
N THR A 80 -18.79 -2.42 -16.42
CA THR A 80 -17.56 -1.94 -15.78
C THR A 80 -17.64 -0.43 -15.51
N GLY A 81 -17.31 0.00 -14.30
CA GLY A 81 -17.42 1.37 -13.83
C GLY A 81 -18.79 1.75 -13.22
N SER A 82 -19.81 0.89 -13.31
CA SER A 82 -21.14 1.16 -12.71
C SER A 82 -21.07 1.11 -11.19
N ILE A 83 -21.67 2.12 -10.53
CA ILE A 83 -21.85 2.14 -9.08
C ILE A 83 -23.09 1.33 -8.73
N VAL A 84 -22.95 0.37 -7.83
CA VAL A 84 -24.05 -0.51 -7.41
C VAL A 84 -24.24 -0.48 -5.89
N LYS A 85 -25.48 -0.68 -5.45
CA LYS A 85 -25.83 -0.89 -4.04
C LYS A 85 -25.98 -2.38 -3.77
N LYS A 86 -25.73 -2.81 -2.53
CA LYS A 86 -26.05 -4.19 -2.09
C LYS A 86 -27.50 -4.54 -2.46
N GLY A 87 -27.72 -5.69 -3.09
CA GLY A 87 -29.01 -6.16 -3.58
C GLY A 87 -29.42 -5.62 -4.95
N ALA A 88 -28.58 -4.81 -5.62
CA ALA A 88 -28.85 -4.38 -6.99
C ALA A 88 -28.79 -5.57 -7.97
N LEU A 89 -29.73 -5.64 -8.91
CA LEU A 89 -29.74 -6.66 -9.97
C LEU A 89 -28.64 -6.36 -10.99
N LEU A 90 -27.75 -7.33 -11.20
CA LEU A 90 -26.58 -7.21 -12.10
C LEU A 90 -26.81 -7.89 -13.45
N ALA A 91 -27.32 -9.12 -13.43
CA ALA A 91 -27.56 -9.90 -14.63
C ALA A 91 -28.75 -10.83 -14.47
N GLU A 92 -29.28 -11.27 -15.60
CA GLU A 92 -30.34 -12.29 -15.68
C GLU A 92 -29.88 -13.44 -16.59
N ILE A 93 -30.07 -14.66 -16.08
CA ILE A 93 -29.88 -15.92 -16.80
C ILE A 93 -31.23 -16.40 -17.27
N GLU A 94 -31.27 -17.11 -18.39
CA GLU A 94 -32.49 -17.68 -18.98
C GLU A 94 -33.17 -18.63 -17.99
N LYS A 95 -34.42 -18.33 -17.63
CA LYS A 95 -35.17 -19.03 -16.58
C LYS A 95 -36.17 -20.07 -17.09
N LYS A 96 -36.33 -20.20 -18.42
CA LYS A 96 -37.40 -20.98 -19.03
C LYS A 96 -37.40 -22.45 -18.57
N ASP A 97 -36.26 -23.10 -18.60
CA ASP A 97 -36.13 -24.50 -18.19
C ASP A 97 -36.38 -24.68 -16.69
N TYR A 98 -35.91 -23.76 -15.87
CA TYR A 98 -36.19 -23.74 -14.42
C TYR A 98 -37.66 -23.52 -14.11
N GLN A 99 -38.38 -22.72 -14.93
CA GLN A 99 -39.82 -22.54 -14.80
C GLN A 99 -40.57 -23.85 -15.11
N PHE A 100 -40.13 -24.61 -16.11
CA PHE A 100 -40.71 -25.93 -16.40
C PHE A 100 -40.46 -26.92 -15.25
N GLN A 101 -39.25 -26.95 -14.69
CA GLN A 101 -38.91 -27.78 -13.51
C GLN A 101 -39.80 -27.44 -12.30
N LEU A 102 -40.00 -26.15 -12.02
CA LEU A 102 -40.86 -25.71 -10.93
C LEU A 102 -42.33 -26.11 -11.20
N SER A 103 -42.81 -25.98 -12.45
CA SER A 103 -44.17 -26.36 -12.82
C SER A 103 -44.41 -27.86 -12.61
N LEU A 104 -43.42 -28.68 -12.98
CA LEU A 104 -43.46 -30.12 -12.76
C LEU A 104 -43.48 -30.48 -11.28
N ALA A 105 -42.60 -29.87 -10.48
CA ALA A 105 -42.56 -30.08 -9.03
C ALA A 105 -43.87 -29.66 -8.33
N LYS A 106 -44.44 -28.52 -8.74
CA LYS A 106 -45.77 -28.08 -8.26
C LYS A 106 -46.87 -29.08 -8.60
N ALA A 107 -46.84 -29.71 -9.78
CA ALA A 107 -47.81 -30.69 -10.18
C ALA A 107 -47.73 -31.96 -9.31
N GLU A 108 -46.51 -32.41 -9.00
CA GLU A 108 -46.29 -33.58 -8.13
C GLU A 108 -46.79 -33.33 -6.70
N VAL A 109 -46.55 -32.14 -6.15
CA VAL A 109 -47.10 -31.73 -4.85
C VAL A 109 -48.65 -31.82 -4.87
N ARG A 110 -49.32 -31.22 -5.86
CA ARG A 110 -50.78 -31.27 -5.95
C ARG A 110 -51.30 -32.68 -6.07
N LYS A 111 -50.63 -33.58 -6.80
CA LYS A 111 -51.00 -35.00 -6.91
C LYS A 111 -50.95 -35.69 -5.57
N LEU A 112 -49.88 -35.49 -4.79
CA LEU A 112 -49.71 -36.09 -3.48
C LEU A 112 -50.69 -35.51 -2.45
N GLU A 113 -50.93 -34.19 -2.48
CA GLU A 113 -51.98 -33.56 -1.66
C GLU A 113 -53.37 -34.17 -1.90
N ALA A 114 -53.74 -34.41 -3.18
CA ALA A 114 -55.01 -35.07 -3.53
C ALA A 114 -55.04 -36.54 -3.07
N ARG A 115 -53.90 -37.29 -3.18
CA ARG A 115 -53.79 -38.65 -2.66
C ARG A 115 -53.94 -38.68 -1.14
N LEU A 116 -53.27 -37.81 -0.42
CA LEU A 116 -53.34 -37.73 1.02
C LEU A 116 -54.77 -37.38 1.50
N ALA A 117 -55.43 -36.43 0.86
CA ALA A 117 -56.82 -36.08 1.17
C ALA A 117 -57.78 -37.25 0.97
N ASN A 118 -57.54 -38.10 -0.04
CA ASN A 118 -58.30 -39.32 -0.23
C ASN A 118 -58.02 -40.37 0.85
N GLN A 119 -56.74 -40.56 1.22
CA GLN A 119 -56.35 -41.48 2.29
C GLN A 119 -56.87 -41.05 3.65
N GLU A 120 -56.92 -39.76 3.95
CA GLU A 120 -57.52 -39.23 5.18
C GLU A 120 -59.01 -39.57 5.26
N LYS A 121 -59.77 -39.38 4.16
CA LYS A 121 -61.19 -39.78 4.10
C LYS A 121 -61.33 -41.28 4.30
N ASN A 122 -60.47 -42.11 3.71
CA ASN A 122 -60.47 -43.55 3.86
C ASN A 122 -60.16 -43.97 5.28
N TYR A 123 -59.11 -43.37 5.91
CA TYR A 123 -58.75 -43.60 7.29
C TYR A 123 -59.93 -43.28 8.24
N LEU A 124 -60.56 -42.10 8.14
CA LEU A 124 -61.73 -41.73 8.98
C LEU A 124 -62.87 -42.69 8.84
N ARG A 125 -63.16 -43.15 7.60
CA ARG A 125 -64.22 -44.16 7.36
C ARG A 125 -63.87 -45.49 8.04
N ASN A 126 -62.67 -45.99 7.87
CA ASN A 126 -62.24 -47.29 8.45
C ASN A 126 -62.12 -47.22 9.97
N LEU A 127 -61.74 -46.07 10.58
CA LEU A 127 -61.71 -45.86 12.01
C LEU A 127 -63.09 -46.09 12.61
N SER A 128 -64.18 -45.57 12.01
CA SER A 128 -65.57 -45.83 12.45
C SER A 128 -66.03 -47.25 12.29
N LEU A 129 -65.43 -48.03 11.35
CA LEU A 129 -65.74 -49.45 11.17
C LEU A 129 -65.03 -50.34 12.20
N VAL A 130 -63.79 -49.98 12.62
CA VAL A 130 -63.11 -50.67 13.70
C VAL A 130 -63.84 -50.50 15.01
N GLU A 131 -64.29 -49.30 15.32
CA GLU A 131 -65.09 -49.00 16.53
C GLU A 131 -66.35 -49.89 16.61
N LYS A 132 -66.96 -50.15 15.45
CA LYS A 132 -68.12 -51.03 15.31
C LYS A 132 -67.76 -52.52 15.17
N LYS A 133 -66.48 -52.88 15.26
CA LYS A 133 -65.93 -54.25 15.11
C LYS A 133 -66.19 -54.89 13.74
N PHE A 134 -66.38 -54.08 12.64
CA PHE A 134 -66.60 -54.60 11.30
C PHE A 134 -65.31 -54.91 10.56
N ILE A 135 -64.17 -54.33 10.99
CA ILE A 135 -62.82 -54.64 10.46
C ILE A 135 -61.84 -54.84 11.62
N SER A 136 -60.70 -55.51 11.33
CA SER A 136 -59.65 -55.76 12.34
C SER A 136 -58.79 -54.51 12.58
N SER A 137 -58.17 -54.39 13.77
CA SER A 137 -57.16 -53.36 14.03
C SER A 137 -55.97 -53.40 13.08
N ASN A 138 -55.52 -54.59 12.71
CA ASN A 138 -54.45 -54.77 11.76
C ASN A 138 -54.75 -54.14 10.37
N ALA A 139 -56.02 -54.23 9.91
CA ALA A 139 -56.42 -53.58 8.68
C ALA A 139 -56.39 -52.03 8.77
N LEU A 140 -56.66 -51.46 9.93
CA LEU A 140 -56.54 -50.03 10.19
C LEU A 140 -55.05 -49.63 10.25
N ASP A 141 -54.16 -50.42 10.86
CA ASP A 141 -52.73 -50.16 10.96
C ASP A 141 -52.08 -50.06 9.56
N ILE A 142 -52.49 -50.88 8.58
CA ILE A 142 -52.06 -50.78 7.20
C ILE A 142 -52.46 -49.47 6.58
N ILE A 143 -53.70 -49.03 6.78
CA ILE A 143 -54.18 -47.73 6.26
C ILE A 143 -53.44 -46.56 6.86
N ILE A 144 -53.13 -46.61 8.16
CA ILE A 144 -52.31 -45.61 8.85
C ILE A 144 -50.92 -45.55 8.25
N THR A 145 -50.31 -46.72 8.02
CA THR A 145 -48.99 -46.83 7.44
C THR A 145 -48.94 -46.19 6.03
N GLU A 146 -49.87 -46.59 5.16
CA GLU A 146 -50.00 -46.01 3.80
C GLU A 146 -50.23 -44.49 3.79
N LYS A 147 -51.03 -43.99 4.73
CA LYS A 147 -51.26 -42.54 4.91
C LYS A 147 -49.95 -41.86 5.30
N ASN A 148 -49.22 -42.41 6.29
CA ASN A 148 -47.97 -41.86 6.77
C ASN A 148 -46.89 -41.87 5.68
N GLU A 149 -46.78 -42.93 4.88
CA GLU A 149 -45.88 -42.98 3.72
C GLU A 149 -46.20 -41.83 2.76
N THR A 150 -47.49 -41.58 2.47
CA THR A 150 -47.88 -40.46 1.60
C THR A 150 -47.56 -39.08 2.21
N VAL A 151 -47.63 -38.94 3.53
CA VAL A 151 -47.17 -37.71 4.19
C VAL A 151 -45.67 -37.47 3.95
N GLU A 152 -44.87 -38.50 4.13
CA GLU A 152 -43.42 -38.43 3.88
C GLU A 152 -43.10 -38.15 2.40
N GLU A 153 -43.79 -38.81 1.47
CA GLU A 153 -43.67 -38.53 0.02
C GLU A 153 -44.04 -37.07 -0.32
N LEU A 154 -45.07 -36.53 0.33
CA LEU A 154 -45.47 -35.11 0.17
C LEU A 154 -44.38 -34.17 0.65
N GLU A 155 -43.76 -34.43 1.80
CA GLU A 155 -42.69 -33.62 2.34
C GLU A 155 -41.46 -33.60 1.40
N ILE A 156 -41.08 -34.76 0.87
CA ILE A 156 -40.01 -34.86 -0.13
C ILE A 156 -40.36 -34.04 -1.39
N SER A 157 -41.59 -34.14 -1.89
CA SER A 157 -42.03 -33.38 -3.06
C SER A 157 -42.06 -31.87 -2.80
N GLN A 158 -42.46 -31.45 -1.62
CA GLN A 158 -42.44 -30.05 -1.17
C GLN A 158 -41.01 -29.51 -1.17
N SER A 159 -40.07 -30.31 -0.67
CA SER A 159 -38.63 -29.96 -0.70
C SER A 159 -38.10 -29.82 -2.13
N ARG A 160 -38.47 -30.68 -3.04
CA ARG A 160 -38.13 -30.58 -4.48
C ARG A 160 -38.70 -29.32 -5.11
N LYS A 161 -39.95 -28.94 -4.77
CA LYS A 161 -40.57 -27.69 -5.21
C LYS A 161 -39.77 -26.49 -4.73
N ASN A 162 -39.36 -26.49 -3.46
CA ASN A 162 -38.56 -25.37 -2.88
C ASN A 162 -37.18 -25.25 -3.58
N ILE A 163 -36.51 -26.35 -3.88
CA ILE A 163 -35.26 -26.36 -4.66
C ILE A 163 -35.50 -25.77 -6.05
N ALA A 164 -36.54 -26.19 -6.78
CA ALA A 164 -36.85 -25.63 -8.09
C ALA A 164 -37.20 -24.13 -8.04
N GLN A 165 -37.85 -23.65 -6.98
CA GLN A 165 -38.14 -22.27 -6.75
C GLN A 165 -36.84 -21.47 -6.51
N SER A 166 -35.96 -21.97 -5.66
CA SER A 166 -34.65 -21.36 -5.40
C SER A 166 -33.79 -21.25 -6.66
N ASN A 167 -33.82 -22.26 -7.52
CA ASN A 167 -33.11 -22.23 -8.80
C ASN A 167 -33.60 -21.09 -9.72
N ILE A 168 -34.92 -20.79 -9.70
CA ILE A 168 -35.45 -19.62 -10.43
C ILE A 168 -34.93 -18.32 -9.84
N GLU A 169 -34.88 -18.21 -8.53
CA GLU A 169 -34.34 -17.00 -7.85
C GLU A 169 -32.88 -16.77 -8.21
N LYS A 170 -32.08 -17.84 -8.29
CA LYS A 170 -30.67 -17.82 -8.71
C LYS A 170 -30.45 -17.42 -10.16
N THR A 171 -31.50 -17.40 -11.01
CA THR A 171 -31.38 -16.86 -12.37
C THR A 171 -31.14 -15.35 -12.40
N LYS A 172 -31.38 -14.68 -11.28
CA LYS A 172 -31.11 -13.26 -11.08
C LYS A 172 -29.89 -13.10 -10.20
N ILE A 173 -28.85 -12.51 -10.75
CA ILE A 173 -27.59 -12.29 -10.05
C ILE A 173 -27.60 -10.90 -9.42
N TYR A 174 -27.42 -10.85 -8.11
CA TYR A 174 -27.44 -9.61 -7.32
C TYR A 174 -26.09 -9.26 -6.74
N ALA A 175 -25.87 -7.94 -6.49
CA ALA A 175 -24.68 -7.46 -5.83
C ALA A 175 -24.68 -7.82 -4.33
N PRO A 176 -23.67 -8.56 -3.83
CA PRO A 176 -23.59 -8.92 -2.40
C PRO A 176 -23.16 -7.73 -1.53
N ILE A 177 -22.50 -6.73 -2.12
CA ILE A 177 -22.01 -5.52 -1.47
C ILE A 177 -22.33 -4.29 -2.31
N SER A 178 -22.25 -3.11 -1.69
CA SER A 178 -22.23 -1.83 -2.42
C SER A 178 -20.80 -1.52 -2.84
N GLY A 179 -20.62 -1.00 -4.06
CA GLY A 179 -19.28 -0.70 -4.61
C GLY A 179 -19.35 -0.30 -6.08
N VAL A 180 -18.23 -0.44 -6.75
CA VAL A 180 -18.05 -0.20 -8.18
C VAL A 180 -17.78 -1.54 -8.88
N VAL A 181 -18.42 -1.78 -10.00
CA VAL A 181 -18.15 -2.96 -10.86
C VAL A 181 -16.77 -2.77 -11.50
N GLU A 182 -15.79 -3.56 -11.07
CA GLU A 182 -14.43 -3.53 -11.63
C GLU A 182 -14.39 -4.27 -12.96
N LYS A 183 -15.01 -5.47 -13.00
CA LYS A 183 -15.04 -6.29 -14.20
C LYS A 183 -16.44 -6.86 -14.42
N GLN A 184 -16.87 -6.77 -15.67
CA GLN A 184 -17.96 -7.54 -16.25
C GLN A 184 -17.29 -8.59 -17.13
N ILE A 185 -17.50 -9.88 -16.85
CA ILE A 185 -16.81 -10.97 -17.54
C ILE A 185 -17.62 -11.48 -18.73
N PRO A 186 -18.91 -11.88 -18.57
CA PRO A 186 -19.69 -12.39 -19.68
C PRO A 186 -20.32 -11.29 -20.54
N SER A 187 -20.67 -11.70 -21.75
CA SER A 187 -21.50 -10.95 -22.69
C SER A 187 -22.93 -11.54 -22.77
N ILE A 188 -23.87 -10.72 -23.24
CA ILE A 188 -25.22 -11.19 -23.51
C ILE A 188 -25.12 -12.29 -24.58
N GLY A 189 -25.70 -13.45 -24.31
CA GLY A 189 -25.67 -14.62 -25.20
C GLY A 189 -24.69 -15.70 -24.74
N ASP A 190 -23.75 -15.40 -23.87
CA ASP A 190 -22.82 -16.39 -23.33
C ASP A 190 -23.56 -17.44 -22.49
N PHE A 191 -23.06 -18.67 -22.54
CA PHE A 191 -23.55 -19.76 -21.70
C PHE A 191 -22.60 -19.95 -20.52
N LEU A 192 -23.14 -19.81 -19.31
CA LEU A 192 -22.40 -19.94 -18.04
C LEU A 192 -22.66 -21.32 -17.42
N LYS A 193 -21.63 -21.86 -16.76
CA LYS A 193 -21.72 -23.06 -15.90
C LYS A 193 -21.69 -22.63 -14.45
N VAL A 194 -22.17 -23.48 -13.55
CA VAL A 194 -22.08 -23.27 -12.11
C VAL A 194 -20.63 -23.00 -11.71
N GLY A 195 -20.39 -21.91 -10.98
CA GLY A 195 -19.06 -21.46 -10.55
C GLY A 195 -18.36 -20.49 -11.50
N ASP A 196 -18.88 -20.28 -12.72
CA ASP A 196 -18.26 -19.32 -13.64
C ASP A 196 -18.36 -17.89 -13.08
N PRO A 197 -17.26 -17.12 -13.12
CA PRO A 197 -17.24 -15.74 -12.64
C PRO A 197 -18.06 -14.84 -13.59
N VAL A 198 -18.85 -13.94 -13.01
CA VAL A 198 -19.72 -13.03 -13.75
C VAL A 198 -19.32 -11.57 -13.56
N PHE A 199 -19.14 -11.14 -12.33
CA PHE A 199 -18.72 -9.78 -11.99
C PHE A 199 -17.68 -9.79 -10.89
N GLN A 200 -16.83 -8.76 -10.88
CA GLN A 200 -16.01 -8.39 -9.75
C GLN A 200 -16.44 -7.01 -9.26
N ILE A 201 -16.74 -6.87 -7.97
CA ILE A 201 -17.15 -5.60 -7.36
C ILE A 201 -16.13 -5.21 -6.30
N ILE A 202 -15.65 -3.97 -6.38
CA ILE A 202 -14.76 -3.39 -5.37
C ILE A 202 -15.55 -2.43 -4.48
N SER A 203 -15.41 -2.61 -3.17
CA SER A 203 -15.92 -1.65 -2.19
C SER A 203 -14.96 -0.46 -2.10
N ASN A 204 -15.48 0.75 -2.25
CA ASN A 204 -14.73 2.00 -2.04
C ASN A 204 -14.90 2.58 -0.61
N LYS A 205 -15.65 1.90 0.26
CA LYS A 205 -15.91 2.40 1.63
C LYS A 205 -14.87 1.98 2.65
N LYS A 206 -14.26 0.82 2.44
CA LYS A 206 -13.22 0.27 3.32
C LYS A 206 -12.03 -0.09 2.47
N LEU A 207 -10.99 0.70 2.61
CA LEU A 207 -9.75 0.57 1.86
C LEU A 207 -8.62 0.18 2.79
N ARG A 208 -7.58 -0.42 2.25
CA ARG A 208 -6.32 -0.71 2.93
C ARG A 208 -5.16 -0.20 2.11
N ALA A 209 -4.24 0.49 2.76
CA ALA A 209 -2.93 0.77 2.20
C ALA A 209 -2.00 -0.42 2.47
N HIS A 210 -1.40 -0.95 1.43
CA HIS A 210 -0.35 -1.96 1.47
C HIS A 210 0.97 -1.27 1.11
N ILE A 211 1.88 -1.16 2.07
CA ILE A 211 3.09 -0.36 1.91
C ILE A 211 4.31 -1.21 2.29
N PRO A 212 5.17 -1.56 1.30
CA PRO A 212 6.36 -2.36 1.54
C PRO A 212 7.50 -1.49 2.09
N PHE A 213 7.85 -1.67 3.34
CA PHE A 213 9.03 -1.05 3.95
C PHE A 213 10.24 -1.98 3.91
N PRO A 214 11.48 -1.45 3.80
CA PRO A 214 12.69 -2.26 3.82
C PRO A 214 12.80 -3.14 5.09
N GLU A 215 13.30 -4.36 4.94
CA GLU A 215 13.47 -5.35 6.02
C GLU A 215 14.25 -4.80 7.23
N LYS A 216 15.24 -3.92 6.99
CA LYS A 216 16.03 -3.28 8.06
C LYS A 216 15.17 -2.57 9.11
N LEU A 217 13.95 -2.16 8.73
CA LEU A 217 13.02 -1.44 9.60
C LEU A 217 12.07 -2.37 10.37
N ALA A 218 12.07 -3.67 10.08
CA ALA A 218 11.14 -4.63 10.66
C ALA A 218 11.11 -4.60 12.21
N ARG A 219 12.27 -4.35 12.85
CA ARG A 219 12.36 -4.25 14.31
C ARG A 219 11.73 -2.98 14.88
N LYS A 220 11.69 -1.90 14.09
CA LYS A 220 11.12 -0.61 14.48
C LYS A 220 9.62 -0.53 14.20
N LEU A 221 9.14 -1.24 13.18
CA LEU A 221 7.73 -1.23 12.77
C LEU A 221 6.90 -2.15 13.69
N LYS A 222 5.77 -1.63 14.17
CA LYS A 222 4.80 -2.36 15.01
C LYS A 222 3.39 -1.89 14.68
N SER A 223 2.41 -2.75 14.94
CA SER A 223 1.00 -2.36 14.92
C SER A 223 0.75 -1.24 15.94
N GLY A 224 -0.11 -0.29 15.58
CA GLY A 224 -0.44 0.88 16.39
C GLY A 224 0.44 2.11 16.16
N ILE A 225 1.58 1.99 15.46
CA ILE A 225 2.40 3.16 15.11
C ILE A 225 1.65 4.04 14.10
N PRO A 226 1.62 5.37 14.29
CA PRO A 226 1.00 6.28 13.32
C PRO A 226 1.80 6.32 12.01
N ILE A 227 1.09 6.27 10.92
CA ILE A 227 1.62 6.44 9.57
C ILE A 227 0.85 7.54 8.85
N LYS A 228 1.58 8.47 8.26
CA LYS A 228 1.04 9.51 7.39
C LYS A 228 0.91 8.96 5.98
N LEU A 229 -0.28 9.02 5.42
CA LEU A 229 -0.59 8.55 4.08
C LEU A 229 -0.91 9.72 3.16
N LYS A 230 -0.38 9.67 1.94
CA LYS A 230 -0.65 10.62 0.86
C LYS A 230 -0.80 9.88 -0.45
N THR A 231 -1.81 10.23 -1.24
CA THR A 231 -2.02 9.69 -2.59
C THR A 231 -1.96 10.81 -3.63
N PRO A 232 -1.46 10.56 -4.85
CA PRO A 232 -1.48 11.56 -5.92
C PRO A 232 -2.90 11.93 -6.38
N THR A 233 -3.90 11.13 -6.05
CA THR A 233 -5.31 11.35 -6.44
C THR A 233 -6.06 12.28 -5.51
N SER A 234 -5.47 12.70 -4.39
CA SER A 234 -6.05 13.64 -3.44
C SER A 234 -4.98 14.53 -2.84
N GLU A 235 -5.29 15.79 -2.59
CA GLU A 235 -4.39 16.71 -1.89
C GLU A 235 -4.36 16.47 -0.37
N SER A 236 -5.34 15.74 0.15
CA SER A 236 -5.43 15.45 1.58
C SER A 236 -4.40 14.42 2.02
N GLU A 237 -3.71 14.73 3.11
CA GLU A 237 -2.91 13.77 3.88
C GLU A 237 -3.75 13.26 5.06
N ILE A 238 -3.66 11.98 5.35
CA ILE A 238 -4.31 11.39 6.51
C ILE A 238 -3.29 10.70 7.41
N ILE A 239 -3.56 10.73 8.71
CA ILE A 239 -2.78 9.97 9.68
C ILE A 239 -3.67 8.84 10.19
N VAL A 240 -3.18 7.62 10.02
CA VAL A 240 -3.82 6.40 10.49
C VAL A 240 -2.80 5.55 11.25
N ASN A 241 -3.25 4.55 11.97
CA ASN A 241 -2.34 3.62 12.61
C ASN A 241 -2.07 2.41 11.74
N ILE A 242 -0.86 1.86 11.82
CA ILE A 242 -0.55 0.56 11.24
C ILE A 242 -1.45 -0.47 11.91
N ALA A 243 -2.34 -1.10 11.13
CA ALA A 243 -3.25 -2.13 11.61
C ALA A 243 -2.53 -3.46 11.76
N GLU A 244 -1.83 -3.89 10.74
CA GLU A 244 -1.19 -5.20 10.66
C GLU A 244 0.18 -5.11 9.97
N LEU A 245 1.08 -6.02 10.32
CA LEU A 245 2.30 -6.30 9.57
C LEU A 245 2.18 -7.73 9.03
N LYS A 246 2.43 -7.93 7.74
CA LYS A 246 2.47 -9.29 7.22
C LYS A 246 3.64 -10.05 7.82
N PRO A 247 3.40 -11.25 8.35
CA PRO A 247 4.44 -12.03 9.02
C PRO A 247 5.53 -12.55 8.07
N GLN A 248 5.20 -12.63 6.78
CA GLN A 248 6.13 -13.10 5.75
C GLN A 248 6.73 -11.92 5.00
N LEU A 249 8.06 -11.86 4.93
CA LEU A 249 8.76 -10.92 4.07
C LEU A 249 8.52 -11.25 2.60
N MET A 250 8.37 -10.22 1.79
CA MET A 250 8.26 -10.37 0.34
C MET A 250 9.65 -10.75 -0.21
N SER A 251 9.78 -11.97 -0.74
CA SER A 251 11.05 -12.53 -1.22
C SER A 251 11.72 -11.69 -2.32
N ASP A 252 10.90 -11.12 -3.20
CA ASP A 252 11.39 -10.39 -4.38
C ASP A 252 11.97 -9.01 -4.03
N SER A 253 11.41 -8.34 -3.02
CA SER A 253 11.78 -6.96 -2.64
C SER A 253 12.50 -6.88 -1.29
N ARG A 254 12.62 -7.97 -0.53
CA ARG A 254 13.12 -8.00 0.85
C ARG A 254 12.48 -6.90 1.70
N SER A 255 11.16 -6.83 1.65
CA SER A 255 10.37 -5.83 2.36
C SER A 255 9.34 -6.47 3.26
N ILE A 256 8.99 -5.77 4.31
CA ILE A 256 7.85 -6.07 5.16
C ILE A 256 6.65 -5.25 4.68
N ASP A 257 5.54 -5.91 4.35
CA ASP A 257 4.32 -5.25 3.93
C ASP A 257 3.51 -4.84 5.17
N ILE A 258 3.40 -3.53 5.39
CA ILE A 258 2.52 -3.00 6.43
C ILE A 258 1.16 -2.68 5.83
N ILE A 259 0.14 -2.88 6.65
CA ILE A 259 -1.25 -2.66 6.28
C ILE A 259 -1.83 -1.59 7.21
N ALA A 260 -2.41 -0.56 6.60
CA ALA A 260 -3.13 0.48 7.32
C ALA A 260 -4.56 0.60 6.78
N ASP A 261 -5.54 0.59 7.68
CA ASP A 261 -6.95 0.72 7.31
C ASP A 261 -7.29 2.19 7.03
N ILE A 262 -8.03 2.41 5.95
CA ILE A 262 -8.44 3.73 5.48
C ILE A 262 -9.97 3.76 5.45
N GLU A 263 -10.56 4.64 6.24
CA GLU A 263 -12.02 4.82 6.31
C GLU A 263 -12.41 6.26 5.97
N GLY A 264 -13.58 6.42 5.35
CA GLY A 264 -14.18 7.74 5.12
C GLY A 264 -13.57 8.57 4.01
N GLN A 265 -12.60 8.05 3.25
CA GLN A 265 -11.93 8.78 2.17
C GLN A 265 -12.57 8.46 0.82
N SER A 266 -13.57 9.26 0.42
CA SER A 266 -14.31 9.02 -0.83
C SER A 266 -13.49 9.28 -2.11
N GLU A 267 -12.45 10.10 -2.03
CA GLU A 267 -11.57 10.44 -3.16
C GLU A 267 -10.46 9.40 -3.40
N TRP A 268 -10.18 8.58 -2.41
CA TRP A 268 -9.15 7.56 -2.51
C TRP A 268 -9.69 6.35 -3.26
N GLN A 269 -8.97 5.89 -4.27
CA GLN A 269 -9.42 4.83 -5.17
C GLN A 269 -8.60 3.56 -4.98
N PRO A 270 -9.24 2.38 -4.97
CA PRO A 270 -8.53 1.10 -5.08
C PRO A 270 -7.65 1.08 -6.33
N GLY A 271 -6.45 0.54 -6.21
CA GLY A 271 -5.45 0.51 -7.29
C GLY A 271 -4.54 1.74 -7.34
N ALA A 272 -4.89 2.86 -6.69
CA ALA A 272 -4.03 4.03 -6.65
C ALA A 272 -2.75 3.76 -5.82
N SER A 273 -1.68 4.47 -6.18
CA SER A 273 -0.47 4.48 -5.36
C SER A 273 -0.68 5.32 -4.10
N VAL A 274 0.01 4.95 -3.03
CA VAL A 274 -0.01 5.67 -1.76
C VAL A 274 1.41 5.76 -1.21
N LYS A 275 1.83 6.96 -0.81
CA LYS A 275 3.06 7.16 -0.06
C LYS A 275 2.74 7.08 1.42
N GLY A 276 3.37 6.16 2.13
CA GLY A 276 3.31 6.07 3.58
C GLY A 276 4.60 6.56 4.21
N THR A 277 4.48 7.44 5.20
CA THR A 277 5.62 7.97 5.96
C THR A 277 5.43 7.63 7.43
N VAL A 278 6.37 6.89 8.01
CA VAL A 278 6.41 6.58 9.44
C VAL A 278 7.47 7.47 10.09
N ILE A 279 7.10 8.13 11.18
CA ILE A 279 8.01 8.91 12.01
C ILE A 279 8.35 8.08 13.24
N PHE A 280 9.62 7.69 13.40
CA PHE A 280 10.07 6.85 14.50
C PHE A 280 10.44 7.66 15.74
N SER A 281 11.01 8.84 15.54
CA SER A 281 11.35 9.76 16.63
C SER A 281 11.44 11.19 16.11
N THR A 282 11.19 12.11 17.00
CA THR A 282 11.36 13.54 16.78
C THR A 282 12.30 14.06 17.88
N ARG A 283 13.30 14.86 17.50
CA ARG A 283 14.23 15.46 18.44
C ARG A 283 14.66 16.85 18.00
N GLU A 284 15.04 17.69 18.94
CA GLU A 284 15.69 18.94 18.64
C GLU A 284 17.21 18.72 18.46
N GLY A 285 17.77 19.39 17.48
CA GLY A 285 19.20 19.31 17.17
C GLY A 285 19.72 20.58 16.54
N ILE A 286 21.05 20.78 16.58
CA ILE A 286 21.70 21.92 15.94
C ILE A 286 21.63 21.76 14.44
N ALA A 287 21.13 22.76 13.76
CA ALA A 287 20.84 22.78 12.34
C ALA A 287 21.76 23.77 11.60
N VAL A 288 22.29 23.32 10.47
CA VAL A 288 22.97 24.19 9.50
C VAL A 288 22.55 23.79 8.08
N PRO A 289 22.51 24.73 7.13
CA PRO A 289 22.27 24.38 5.73
C PRO A 289 23.32 23.39 5.22
N GLU A 290 22.91 22.45 4.35
CA GLU A 290 23.78 21.42 3.77
C GLU A 290 25.05 21.99 3.15
N GLN A 291 24.97 23.19 2.54
CA GLN A 291 26.09 23.87 1.90
C GLN A 291 27.20 24.28 2.89
N SER A 292 26.88 24.42 4.18
CA SER A 292 27.87 24.76 5.23
C SER A 292 28.72 23.56 5.63
N VAL A 293 28.32 22.34 5.31
CA VAL A 293 29.05 21.11 5.65
C VAL A 293 29.89 20.66 4.46
N VAL A 294 31.19 20.57 4.64
CA VAL A 294 32.12 20.23 3.58
C VAL A 294 32.83 18.90 3.89
N LEU A 295 32.91 18.01 2.90
CA LEU A 295 33.67 16.78 3.04
C LEU A 295 35.18 17.05 2.77
N ARG A 296 36.02 16.72 3.75
CA ARG A 296 37.49 16.81 3.67
C ARG A 296 38.13 15.45 3.97
N PRO A 297 39.41 15.25 3.68
CA PRO A 297 40.09 13.99 4.04
C PRO A 297 39.99 13.63 5.53
N ALA A 298 39.86 14.63 6.40
CA ALA A 298 39.67 14.45 7.85
C ALA A 298 38.21 14.06 8.24
N GLY A 299 37.29 14.04 7.29
CA GLY A 299 35.86 13.82 7.50
C GLY A 299 35.00 15.05 7.18
N GLN A 300 33.80 15.09 7.70
CA GLN A 300 32.88 16.23 7.54
C GLN A 300 33.31 17.37 8.47
N VAL A 301 33.37 18.58 7.93
CA VAL A 301 33.80 19.79 8.64
C VAL A 301 32.87 20.95 8.36
N VAL A 302 32.79 21.86 9.30
CA VAL A 302 32.23 23.20 9.13
C VAL A 302 33.35 24.24 9.35
N TYR A 303 33.19 25.43 8.78
CA TYR A 303 34.11 26.51 8.94
C TYR A 303 33.45 27.59 9.83
N ILE A 304 33.88 27.68 11.09
CA ILE A 304 33.39 28.67 12.05
C ILE A 304 34.04 30.00 11.75
N VAL A 305 33.23 31.04 11.72
CA VAL A 305 33.68 32.39 11.39
C VAL A 305 34.11 33.11 12.66
N ASN A 306 35.43 33.44 12.73
CA ASN A 306 36.06 34.19 13.80
C ASN A 306 36.62 35.50 13.24
N LYS A 307 35.82 36.58 13.27
CA LYS A 307 36.15 37.90 12.70
C LYS A 307 36.50 37.83 11.20
N ASP A 308 37.80 37.89 10.89
CA ASP A 308 38.35 37.92 9.53
C ASP A 308 38.92 36.57 9.05
N LYS A 309 38.80 35.52 9.88
CA LYS A 309 39.30 34.17 9.60
C LYS A 309 38.28 33.10 9.90
N VAL A 310 38.49 31.95 9.32
CA VAL A 310 37.70 30.75 9.62
C VAL A 310 38.54 29.71 10.35
N GLU A 311 37.89 29.00 11.26
CA GLU A 311 38.42 27.85 11.97
C GLU A 311 37.73 26.59 11.42
N GLN A 312 38.52 25.64 10.91
CA GLN A 312 38.01 24.37 10.49
C GLN A 312 37.68 23.49 11.69
N ARG A 313 36.41 23.10 11.83
CA ARG A 313 35.98 22.21 12.91
C ARG A 313 35.34 20.95 12.37
N LYS A 314 35.82 19.78 12.84
CA LYS A 314 35.24 18.50 12.51
C LYS A 314 33.88 18.34 13.18
N VAL A 315 32.87 17.88 12.43
CA VAL A 315 31.53 17.66 12.94
C VAL A 315 31.09 16.22 12.66
N ILE A 316 30.16 15.76 13.48
CA ILE A 316 29.40 14.53 13.22
C ILE A 316 28.01 14.95 12.82
N ILE A 317 27.61 14.58 11.60
CA ILE A 317 26.28 14.89 11.09
C ILE A 317 25.26 13.83 11.47
N GLY A 318 24.01 14.23 11.56
CA GLY A 318 22.85 13.38 11.78
C GLY A 318 21.93 13.32 10.57
N ILE A 319 20.69 13.70 10.78
CA ILE A 319 19.65 13.68 9.77
C ILE A 319 19.85 14.86 8.79
N ASN A 320 19.66 14.60 7.50
CA ASN A 320 19.48 15.62 6.48
C ASN A 320 17.99 15.74 6.19
N GLN A 321 17.40 16.88 6.43
CA GLN A 321 15.98 17.15 6.24
C GLN A 321 15.80 18.45 5.47
N ASP A 322 15.25 18.37 4.26
CA ASP A 322 14.87 19.52 3.42
C ASP A 322 16.00 20.51 3.14
N GLY A 323 17.26 20.03 3.01
CA GLY A 323 18.45 20.83 2.75
C GLY A 323 19.12 21.40 4.00
N VAL A 324 18.66 21.00 5.17
CA VAL A 324 19.26 21.33 6.48
C VAL A 324 19.82 20.06 7.11
N ILE A 325 21.04 20.14 7.63
CA ILE A 325 21.74 19.01 8.25
C ILE A 325 21.78 19.19 9.76
N GLU A 326 21.41 18.12 10.47
CA GLU A 326 21.58 18.00 11.91
C GLU A 326 23.06 17.80 12.24
N ILE A 327 23.58 18.56 13.19
CA ILE A 327 24.92 18.39 13.76
C ILE A 327 24.80 17.73 15.13
N LEU A 328 25.28 16.49 15.22
CA LEU A 328 25.23 15.71 16.46
C LEU A 328 26.36 16.10 17.44
N SER A 329 27.49 16.57 16.92
CA SER A 329 28.60 17.05 17.73
C SER A 329 29.54 17.92 16.93
N GLY A 330 30.27 18.83 17.63
CA GLY A 330 31.28 19.69 17.05
C GLY A 330 30.80 21.11 16.73
N LEU A 331 29.57 21.47 16.97
CA LEU A 331 29.00 22.78 16.77
C LEU A 331 28.05 23.12 17.93
N GLU A 332 28.04 24.39 18.36
CA GLU A 332 27.12 24.89 19.38
C GLU A 332 26.05 25.80 18.77
N GLU A 333 24.95 25.98 19.49
CA GLU A 333 23.89 26.88 19.08
C GLU A 333 24.40 28.33 18.97
N ASN A 334 23.94 29.07 17.97
CA ASN A 334 24.34 30.45 17.67
C ASN A 334 25.79 30.63 17.16
N GLU A 335 26.59 29.58 17.00
CA GLU A 335 27.87 29.73 16.31
C GLU A 335 27.62 30.10 14.83
N VAL A 336 28.47 30.97 14.30
CA VAL A 336 28.38 31.47 12.94
C VAL A 336 29.27 30.62 12.06
N VAL A 337 28.69 29.97 11.03
CA VAL A 337 29.41 29.14 10.09
C VAL A 337 29.35 29.72 8.66
N ALA A 338 30.38 29.41 7.87
CA ALA A 338 30.38 29.76 6.45
C ALA A 338 29.27 29.01 5.72
N LEU A 339 28.54 29.69 4.84
CA LEU A 339 27.50 29.14 4.00
C LEU A 339 28.02 29.03 2.56
N ASP A 340 27.84 30.08 1.74
CA ASP A 340 28.41 30.08 0.39
C ASP A 340 29.93 30.27 0.45
N GLY A 341 30.61 29.57 -0.44
CA GLY A 341 32.08 29.61 -0.46
C GLY A 341 32.77 28.66 0.49
N ALA A 342 32.06 27.99 1.42
CA ALA A 342 32.61 27.03 2.35
C ALA A 342 33.50 25.97 1.69
N GLY A 343 33.15 25.50 0.48
CA GLY A 343 33.91 24.52 -0.28
C GLY A 343 35.34 24.97 -0.66
N TYR A 344 35.63 26.27 -0.71
CA TYR A 344 36.93 26.82 -1.09
C TYR A 344 37.81 27.16 0.11
N LEU A 345 37.27 27.03 1.33
CA LEU A 345 37.98 27.40 2.57
C LEU A 345 38.94 26.27 2.99
N THR A 346 40.00 26.68 3.64
CA THR A 346 40.90 25.84 4.42
C THR A 346 41.08 26.45 5.82
N ASP A 347 41.64 25.71 6.73
CA ASP A 347 41.87 26.25 8.09
C ASP A 347 42.66 27.55 8.07
N GLN A 348 42.25 28.52 8.94
CA GLN A 348 42.85 29.84 9.05
C GLN A 348 42.83 30.70 7.76
N THR A 349 41.94 30.42 6.83
CA THR A 349 41.75 31.27 5.63
C THR A 349 41.19 32.62 6.02
N LEU A 350 41.75 33.70 5.43
CA LEU A 350 41.22 35.06 5.53
C LEU A 350 39.91 35.13 4.67
N ILE A 351 38.93 35.77 5.26
CA ILE A 351 37.60 35.91 4.62
C ILE A 351 37.13 37.35 4.59
N ASN A 352 36.29 37.65 3.63
CA ASN A 352 35.42 38.82 3.61
C ASN A 352 33.97 38.36 3.64
N ILE A 353 33.19 38.82 4.60
CA ILE A 353 31.78 38.48 4.72
C ILE A 353 31.02 39.41 3.77
N SER A 354 30.38 38.77 2.78
CA SER A 354 29.41 39.46 1.92
C SER A 354 28.05 39.49 2.64
N ALA A 355 27.35 40.60 2.54
CA ALA A 355 25.95 40.60 2.93
C ALA A 355 25.19 39.60 2.05
N PRO A 356 24.20 38.85 2.59
CA PRO A 356 23.42 37.85 1.88
C PRO A 356 22.65 38.45 0.71
#